data_57d44eb945a3a3cc60508fa380664448
#
_entry.id   57d44eb945a3a3cc60508fa380664448
#
_cell.length_a   1.000
_cell.length_b   1.000
_cell.length_c   1.000
_cell.angle_alpha   90.00
_cell.angle_beta   90.00
_cell.angle_gamma   90.00
#
_symmetry.space_group_name_H-M   'P 1'
#
loop_
_entity.id
_entity.type
_entity.pdbx_description
1 polymer ?
#
loop_
_entity_poly.entity_id
_entity_poly.type
_entity_poly.pdbx_seq_one_letter_code
_entity_poly.pdbx_strand_id
1 'polypeptide(L)'
;VLYLSSNAAPLASGLKGGACMICDCHLHTAFSGDSNTPARVQIERAISMRMKEITITDHHDRDSSFCEDNFELDLPSYLSALNTLKEEYRDKIRINIGIELGLQLHICRYLEKFHKDFGSEFDFIIGSSHFIRSHDPFYPSFWEACGSRQGLEEFFTLSFKRARAFHPFFDSWGHLDYAARYAPDSASVYSYFAFKEQIDSILRVLAENGKALECNTGGFRSRLSHQNPDTEILKQYRRMGGEHITIGSDAHAPEHLGYGFTRAKELLKQCGFHYYTIYHNRKAEMIPL
;
A
#
# COMPACT_ATOMS: atom_id res chain seq x y z
N VAL A 1 8.41 -22.77 -10.58
CA VAL A 1 7.01 -22.80 -10.99
C VAL A 1 6.38 -24.11 -10.54
N LEU A 2 5.74 -24.16 -9.40
CA LEU A 2 4.81 -25.24 -9.01
C LEU A 2 3.76 -24.62 -8.09
N TYR A 3 2.62 -24.27 -8.69
CA TYR A 3 1.40 -23.94 -7.94
C TYR A 3 0.82 -25.22 -7.35
N LEU A 4 0.79 -25.30 -6.04
CA LEU A 4 -0.02 -26.28 -5.31
C LEU A 4 -1.44 -25.73 -5.22
N SER A 5 -2.35 -26.37 -5.94
CA SER A 5 -3.79 -26.14 -5.84
C SER A 5 -4.30 -26.61 -4.46
N SER A 6 -4.64 -25.66 -3.59
CA SER A 6 -5.41 -25.93 -2.40
C SER A 6 -6.89 -25.63 -2.65
N ASN A 7 -7.72 -26.68 -2.65
CA ASN A 7 -9.17 -26.56 -2.63
C ASN A 7 -9.63 -25.89 -1.34
N ALA A 8 -9.99 -24.61 -1.41
CA ALA A 8 -10.70 -23.92 -0.35
C ALA A 8 -12.19 -23.86 -0.69
N ALA A 9 -13.01 -24.51 0.11
CA ALA A 9 -14.47 -24.47 0.03
C ALA A 9 -15.00 -23.05 0.32
N PRO A 10 -16.13 -22.62 -0.27
CA PRO A 10 -16.70 -21.31 -0.06
C PRO A 10 -17.35 -21.22 1.32
N LEU A 11 -16.80 -20.37 2.19
CA LEU A 11 -17.47 -19.93 3.42
C LEU A 11 -18.50 -18.86 3.08
N ALA A 12 -19.71 -19.29 2.72
CA ALA A 12 -20.89 -18.44 2.76
C ALA A 12 -21.45 -18.47 4.18
N SER A 13 -21.19 -17.45 4.99
CA SER A 13 -21.92 -17.21 6.22
C SER A 13 -22.56 -15.82 6.19
N GLY A 14 -23.89 -15.81 6.28
CA GLY A 14 -24.76 -14.66 6.14
C GLY A 14 -24.45 -13.55 7.13
N LEU A 15 -24.15 -12.36 6.59
CA LEU A 15 -24.14 -11.10 7.32
C LEU A 15 -25.56 -10.52 7.31
N LYS A 16 -26.29 -10.70 8.42
CA LYS A 16 -27.49 -9.90 8.74
C LYS A 16 -27.03 -8.57 9.34
N GLY A 17 -27.39 -7.47 8.69
CA GLY A 17 -27.12 -6.11 9.16
C GLY A 17 -26.04 -5.42 8.33
N GLY A 18 -26.44 -4.50 7.45
CA GLY A 18 -25.58 -3.85 6.47
C GLY A 18 -24.56 -2.88 7.07
N ALA A 19 -23.50 -3.39 7.67
CA ALA A 19 -22.30 -2.59 7.90
C ALA A 19 -21.69 -2.28 6.53
N CYS A 20 -21.46 -0.99 6.24
CA CYS A 20 -20.76 -0.58 5.04
C CYS A 20 -19.35 -1.16 5.05
N MET A 21 -18.94 -1.78 3.94
CA MET A 21 -17.56 -2.25 3.79
C MET A 21 -16.60 -1.06 3.84
N ILE A 22 -15.45 -1.28 4.45
CA ILE A 22 -14.34 -0.32 4.47
C ILE A 22 -13.91 -0.06 3.02
N CYS A 23 -13.57 1.20 2.69
CA CYS A 23 -12.96 1.56 1.42
C CYS A 23 -11.60 0.85 1.30
N ASP A 24 -11.34 0.22 0.14
CA ASP A 24 -10.02 -0.29 -0.18
C ASP A 24 -9.19 0.85 -0.78
N CYS A 25 -8.15 1.27 -0.06
CA CYS A 25 -7.32 2.40 -0.44
C CYS A 25 -6.06 1.99 -1.22
N HIS A 26 -5.84 0.68 -1.47
CA HIS A 26 -4.65 0.20 -2.15
C HIS A 26 -4.99 -1.07 -2.95
N LEU A 27 -5.09 -0.92 -4.26
CA LEU A 27 -5.36 -2.02 -5.20
C LEU A 27 -4.81 -1.70 -6.58
N HIS A 28 -4.48 -2.75 -7.30
CA HIS A 28 -3.84 -2.71 -8.61
C HIS A 28 -4.72 -3.26 -9.71
N THR A 29 -4.43 -2.81 -10.93
CA THR A 29 -5.13 -3.24 -12.15
C THR A 29 -4.11 -3.61 -13.23
N ALA A 30 -4.57 -3.92 -14.44
CA ALA A 30 -3.70 -4.20 -15.57
C ALA A 30 -2.86 -3.00 -16.05
N PHE A 31 -2.90 -1.88 -15.35
CA PHE A 31 -1.96 -0.76 -15.53
C PHE A 31 -0.66 -0.98 -14.73
N SER A 32 -0.68 -1.79 -13.68
CA SER A 32 0.52 -2.25 -12.97
C SER A 32 1.17 -3.42 -13.71
N GLY A 33 2.50 -3.44 -13.80
CA GLY A 33 3.25 -4.47 -14.54
C GLY A 33 3.03 -5.90 -14.03
N ASP A 34 2.69 -6.05 -12.76
CA ASP A 34 2.49 -7.32 -12.05
C ASP A 34 1.01 -7.71 -11.85
N SER A 35 0.09 -7.01 -12.49
CA SER A 35 -1.34 -7.34 -12.46
C SER A 35 -1.93 -7.47 -13.87
N ASN A 36 -2.71 -8.53 -14.09
CA ASN A 36 -3.47 -8.73 -15.32
C ASN A 36 -4.97 -8.42 -15.15
N THR A 37 -5.39 -7.88 -14.01
CA THR A 37 -6.80 -7.64 -13.69
C THR A 37 -7.28 -6.31 -14.28
N PRO A 38 -8.23 -6.31 -15.26
CA PRO A 38 -8.78 -5.06 -15.76
C PRO A 38 -9.43 -4.24 -14.63
N ALA A 39 -9.26 -2.92 -14.66
CA ALA A 39 -9.84 -2.02 -13.66
C ALA A 39 -11.36 -2.23 -13.48
N ARG A 40 -12.08 -2.48 -14.58
CA ARG A 40 -13.51 -2.81 -14.55
C ARG A 40 -13.82 -4.02 -13.66
N VAL A 41 -12.99 -5.06 -13.69
CA VAL A 41 -13.20 -6.28 -12.89
C VAL A 41 -13.03 -5.99 -11.40
N GLN A 42 -12.05 -5.18 -11.01
CA GLN A 42 -11.88 -4.71 -9.63
C GLN A 42 -13.09 -3.88 -9.17
N ILE A 43 -13.57 -2.95 -10.02
CA ILE A 43 -14.73 -2.11 -9.73
C ILE A 43 -16.00 -2.96 -9.53
N GLU A 44 -16.27 -3.90 -10.44
CA GLU A 44 -17.44 -4.78 -10.36
C GLU A 44 -17.37 -5.69 -9.13
N ARG A 45 -16.17 -6.14 -8.78
CA ARG A 45 -15.94 -6.88 -7.54
C ARG A 45 -16.27 -6.05 -6.30
N ALA A 46 -15.80 -4.80 -6.23
CA ALA A 46 -16.11 -3.88 -5.15
C ALA A 46 -17.63 -3.63 -5.00
N ILE A 47 -18.33 -3.44 -6.12
CA ILE A 47 -19.80 -3.30 -6.14
C ILE A 47 -20.46 -4.58 -5.59
N SER A 48 -20.02 -5.76 -6.01
CA SER A 48 -20.56 -7.05 -5.51
C SER A 48 -20.36 -7.21 -4.00
N MET A 49 -19.30 -6.64 -3.45
CA MET A 49 -18.98 -6.60 -2.02
C MET A 49 -19.70 -5.46 -1.28
N ARG A 50 -20.49 -4.64 -1.98
CA ARG A 50 -21.20 -3.49 -1.43
C ARG A 50 -20.27 -2.42 -0.83
N MET A 51 -19.08 -2.27 -1.39
CA MET A 51 -18.22 -1.14 -1.10
C MET A 51 -18.87 0.12 -1.66
N LYS A 52 -18.80 1.24 -0.93
CA LYS A 52 -19.31 2.53 -1.40
C LYS A 52 -18.29 3.26 -2.27
N GLU A 53 -17.02 2.99 -2.02
CA GLU A 53 -15.91 3.57 -2.75
C GLU A 53 -14.69 2.68 -2.71
N ILE A 54 -13.81 2.87 -3.69
CA ILE A 54 -12.46 2.28 -3.79
C ILE A 54 -11.49 3.33 -4.30
N THR A 55 -10.21 3.14 -4.02
CA THR A 55 -9.12 3.94 -4.59
C THR A 55 -8.19 3.03 -5.38
N ILE A 56 -8.12 3.22 -6.69
CA ILE A 56 -7.21 2.47 -7.57
C ILE A 56 -5.84 3.15 -7.51
N THR A 57 -4.78 2.39 -7.25
CA THR A 57 -3.45 2.90 -6.95
C THR A 57 -2.36 2.11 -7.66
N ASP A 58 -2.45 2.03 -8.99
CA ASP A 58 -1.47 1.31 -9.79
C ASP A 58 -0.05 1.83 -9.57
N HIS A 59 0.93 0.92 -9.73
CA HIS A 59 2.35 1.21 -9.57
C HIS A 59 2.88 2.28 -10.53
N HIS A 60 3.72 3.17 -10.01
CA HIS A 60 4.56 4.04 -10.79
C HIS A 60 5.96 4.13 -10.18
N ASP A 61 6.79 3.18 -10.56
CA ASP A 61 8.19 3.08 -10.13
C ASP A 61 9.12 3.50 -11.26
N ARG A 62 9.60 4.74 -11.18
CA ARG A 62 10.53 5.29 -12.16
C ARG A 62 11.91 4.62 -12.09
N ASP A 63 12.55 4.43 -13.25
CA ASP A 63 13.87 3.81 -13.36
C ASP A 63 13.91 2.38 -12.77
N SER A 64 12.85 1.58 -13.05
CA SER A 64 12.70 0.19 -12.62
C SER A 64 13.16 -0.85 -13.67
N SER A 65 13.95 -0.43 -14.65
CA SER A 65 14.37 -1.27 -15.80
C SER A 65 15.20 -2.51 -15.44
N PHE A 66 15.59 -2.65 -14.17
CA PHE A 66 16.23 -3.86 -13.63
C PHE A 66 15.22 -4.92 -13.16
N CYS A 67 13.92 -4.59 -13.13
CA CYS A 67 12.83 -5.54 -12.88
C CYS A 67 12.42 -6.25 -14.17
N GLU A 68 11.85 -7.45 -14.05
CA GLU A 68 11.29 -8.18 -15.18
C GLU A 68 10.02 -7.52 -15.71
N ASP A 69 9.21 -6.97 -14.82
CA ASP A 69 7.98 -6.27 -15.13
C ASP A 69 8.22 -4.76 -15.31
N ASN A 70 7.38 -4.13 -16.16
CA ASN A 70 7.42 -2.68 -16.34
C ASN A 70 6.52 -1.99 -15.31
N PHE A 71 7.12 -1.25 -14.39
CA PHE A 71 6.42 -0.49 -13.37
C PHE A 71 6.31 1.03 -13.70
N GLU A 72 6.70 1.46 -14.89
CA GLU A 72 6.50 2.85 -15.31
C GLU A 72 5.12 3.02 -15.97
N LEU A 73 4.24 3.77 -15.30
CA LEU A 73 2.87 4.01 -15.72
C LEU A 73 2.79 5.06 -16.84
N ASP A 74 2.03 4.80 -17.90
CA ASP A 74 1.60 5.83 -18.85
C ASP A 74 0.48 6.67 -18.22
N LEU A 75 0.88 7.77 -17.56
CA LEU A 75 -0.01 8.63 -16.80
C LEU A 75 -1.19 9.19 -17.60
N PRO A 76 -1.01 9.73 -18.84
CA PRO A 76 -2.14 10.20 -19.63
C PRO A 76 -3.17 9.11 -19.94
N SER A 77 -2.72 7.92 -20.33
CA SER A 77 -3.62 6.78 -20.62
C SER A 77 -4.32 6.29 -19.37
N TYR A 78 -3.60 6.19 -18.24
CA TYR A 78 -4.15 5.81 -16.94
C TYR A 78 -5.27 6.76 -16.49
N LEU A 79 -4.98 8.06 -16.44
CA LEU A 79 -5.94 9.09 -16.01
C LEU A 79 -7.17 9.13 -16.93
N SER A 80 -6.98 9.04 -18.24
CA SER A 80 -8.07 9.01 -19.21
C SER A 80 -8.99 7.80 -19.00
N ALA A 81 -8.41 6.61 -18.83
CA ALA A 81 -9.17 5.38 -18.62
C ALA A 81 -9.94 5.40 -17.30
N LEU A 82 -9.29 5.80 -16.19
CA LEU A 82 -9.96 5.83 -14.89
C LEU A 82 -11.03 6.93 -14.80
N ASN A 83 -10.84 8.09 -15.43
CA ASN A 83 -11.88 9.12 -15.52
C ASN A 83 -13.11 8.62 -16.32
N THR A 84 -12.90 7.86 -17.38
CA THR A 84 -13.99 7.21 -18.13
C THR A 84 -14.77 6.23 -17.26
N LEU A 85 -14.08 5.39 -16.51
CA LEU A 85 -14.70 4.42 -15.58
C LEU A 85 -15.40 5.13 -14.41
N LYS A 86 -14.80 6.18 -13.85
CA LYS A 86 -15.39 7.00 -12.79
C LYS A 86 -16.73 7.57 -13.20
N GLU A 87 -16.85 8.07 -14.43
CA GLU A 87 -18.11 8.58 -14.98
C GLU A 87 -19.12 7.45 -15.26
N GLU A 88 -18.68 6.33 -15.83
CA GLU A 88 -19.55 5.18 -16.13
C GLU A 88 -20.19 4.56 -14.88
N TYR A 89 -19.44 4.50 -13.78
CA TYR A 89 -19.88 3.86 -12.53
C TYR A 89 -20.38 4.83 -11.47
N ARG A 90 -20.48 6.13 -11.75
CA ARG A 90 -20.79 7.20 -10.79
C ARG A 90 -22.02 6.97 -9.92
N ASP A 91 -23.05 6.31 -10.48
CA ASP A 91 -24.32 6.02 -9.78
C ASP A 91 -24.25 4.71 -8.96
N LYS A 92 -23.16 3.95 -9.04
CA LYS A 92 -23.00 2.63 -8.41
C LYS A 92 -21.96 2.59 -7.32
N ILE A 93 -20.81 3.24 -7.54
CA ILE A 93 -19.68 3.26 -6.63
C ILE A 93 -18.84 4.51 -6.89
N ARG A 94 -18.28 5.10 -5.85
CA ARG A 94 -17.28 6.16 -6.01
C ARG A 94 -15.93 5.53 -6.32
N ILE A 95 -15.29 5.98 -7.39
CA ILE A 95 -13.95 5.60 -7.77
C ILE A 95 -13.03 6.78 -7.52
N ASN A 96 -12.07 6.61 -6.63
CA ASN A 96 -11.00 7.57 -6.41
C ASN A 96 -9.80 7.18 -7.27
N ILE A 97 -9.20 8.15 -7.93
CA ILE A 97 -8.00 7.94 -8.75
C ILE A 97 -6.79 8.17 -7.86
N GLY A 98 -6.08 7.11 -7.57
CA GLY A 98 -4.84 7.14 -6.80
C GLY A 98 -3.66 6.67 -7.63
N ILE A 99 -2.51 6.60 -6.98
CA ILE A 99 -1.26 6.08 -7.53
C ILE A 99 -0.36 5.61 -6.40
N GLU A 100 0.38 4.52 -6.62
CA GLU A 100 1.46 4.11 -5.74
C GLU A 100 2.80 4.51 -6.37
N LEU A 101 3.47 5.49 -5.75
CA LEU A 101 4.77 6.00 -6.19
C LEU A 101 5.91 5.24 -5.53
N GLY A 102 6.74 4.57 -6.34
CA GLY A 102 8.01 4.04 -5.89
C GLY A 102 9.04 5.15 -5.66
N LEU A 103 9.38 5.38 -4.40
CA LEU A 103 10.25 6.46 -3.98
C LEU A 103 11.73 6.04 -4.06
N GLN A 104 12.53 6.78 -4.84
CA GLN A 104 13.97 6.58 -4.94
C GLN A 104 14.68 7.93 -4.85
N LEU A 105 15.80 8.01 -4.10
CA LEU A 105 16.46 9.30 -3.82
C LEU A 105 16.98 10.04 -5.06
N HIS A 106 17.36 9.30 -6.10
CA HIS A 106 17.90 9.88 -7.33
C HIS A 106 16.85 10.52 -8.24
N ILE A 107 15.55 10.15 -8.09
CA ILE A 107 14.46 10.69 -8.91
C ILE A 107 13.80 11.97 -8.35
N CYS A 108 14.45 12.66 -7.43
CA CYS A 108 13.89 13.85 -6.76
C CYS A 108 13.31 14.88 -7.76
N ARG A 109 14.09 15.25 -8.77
CA ARG A 109 13.63 16.21 -9.80
C ARG A 109 12.42 15.70 -10.61
N TYR A 110 12.36 14.39 -10.82
CA TYR A 110 11.21 13.78 -11.47
C TYR A 110 9.97 13.89 -10.59
N LEU A 111 10.06 13.58 -9.29
CA LEU A 111 8.94 13.67 -8.35
C LEU A 111 8.43 15.11 -8.19
N GLU A 112 9.33 16.10 -8.16
CA GLU A 112 8.95 17.52 -8.17
C GLU A 112 8.14 17.88 -9.42
N LYS A 113 8.62 17.45 -10.60
CA LYS A 113 7.92 17.68 -11.87
C LYS A 113 6.59 16.91 -11.90
N PHE A 114 6.57 15.64 -11.53
CA PHE A 114 5.36 14.82 -11.43
C PHE A 114 4.31 15.50 -10.55
N HIS A 115 4.69 15.92 -9.35
CA HIS A 115 3.77 16.59 -8.43
C HIS A 115 3.20 17.89 -9.01
N LYS A 116 4.03 18.69 -9.69
CA LYS A 116 3.61 19.93 -10.34
C LYS A 116 2.64 19.68 -11.49
N ASP A 117 2.93 18.67 -12.32
CA ASP A 117 2.21 18.45 -13.59
C ASP A 117 0.96 17.59 -13.39
N PHE A 118 0.98 16.64 -12.46
CA PHE A 118 -0.06 15.63 -12.28
C PHE A 118 -0.61 15.53 -10.85
N GLY A 119 0.04 16.12 -9.86
CA GLY A 119 -0.34 15.93 -8.45
C GLY A 119 -1.79 16.28 -8.11
N SER A 120 -2.41 17.22 -8.84
CA SER A 120 -3.81 17.60 -8.68
C SER A 120 -4.82 16.66 -9.36
N GLU A 121 -4.35 15.78 -10.23
CA GLU A 121 -5.18 14.80 -10.94
C GLU A 121 -5.54 13.58 -10.05
N PHE A 122 -4.83 13.41 -8.94
CA PHE A 122 -5.01 12.29 -8.04
C PHE A 122 -5.83 12.66 -6.80
N ASP A 123 -6.73 11.76 -6.43
CA ASP A 123 -7.44 11.81 -5.14
C ASP A 123 -6.53 11.38 -3.98
N PHE A 124 -5.55 10.48 -4.23
CA PHE A 124 -4.68 9.88 -3.23
C PHE A 124 -3.35 9.43 -3.82
N ILE A 125 -2.26 9.63 -3.09
CA ILE A 125 -0.92 9.18 -3.46
C ILE A 125 -0.30 8.38 -2.30
N ILE A 126 0.03 7.12 -2.57
CA ILE A 126 0.84 6.29 -1.68
C ILE A 126 2.31 6.52 -2.05
N GLY A 127 3.16 6.72 -1.05
CA GLY A 127 4.60 6.70 -1.22
C GLY A 127 5.17 5.41 -0.67
N SER A 128 5.83 4.63 -1.50
CA SER A 128 6.32 3.29 -1.15
C SER A 128 7.83 3.15 -1.37
N SER A 129 8.43 2.26 -0.59
CA SER A 129 9.85 1.90 -0.70
C SER A 129 9.94 0.47 -1.23
N HIS A 130 10.00 0.30 -2.55
CA HIS A 130 10.09 -1.02 -3.18
C HIS A 130 11.54 -1.47 -3.32
N PHE A 131 12.42 -0.59 -3.79
CA PHE A 131 13.77 -0.97 -4.19
C PHE A 131 14.82 -0.58 -3.16
N ILE A 132 15.85 -1.42 -3.04
CA ILE A 132 17.07 -1.16 -2.28
C ILE A 132 18.18 -0.92 -3.29
N ARG A 133 18.56 0.37 -3.48
CA ARG A 133 19.38 0.80 -4.63
C ARG A 133 18.70 0.37 -5.94
N SER A 134 19.39 -0.32 -6.82
CA SER A 134 18.83 -0.87 -8.07
C SER A 134 18.53 -2.36 -7.94
N HIS A 135 17.93 -2.79 -6.81
CA HIS A 135 17.56 -4.18 -6.56
C HIS A 135 16.18 -4.23 -5.94
N ASP A 136 15.39 -5.17 -6.40
CA ASP A 136 14.11 -5.49 -5.77
C ASP A 136 14.32 -6.62 -4.74
N PRO A 137 13.96 -6.39 -3.46
CA PRO A 137 14.04 -7.41 -2.42
C PRO A 137 13.09 -8.60 -2.65
N PHE A 138 12.19 -8.51 -3.62
CA PHE A 138 11.39 -9.65 -4.08
C PHE A 138 12.26 -10.81 -4.56
N TYR A 139 13.40 -10.52 -5.22
CA TYR A 139 14.27 -11.53 -5.79
C TYR A 139 15.24 -12.12 -4.76
N PRO A 140 15.36 -13.46 -4.67
CA PRO A 140 16.28 -14.13 -3.74
C PRO A 140 17.73 -13.69 -3.85
N SER A 141 18.19 -13.35 -5.07
CA SER A 141 19.57 -12.92 -5.34
C SER A 141 20.01 -11.70 -4.53
N PHE A 142 19.08 -10.80 -4.19
CA PHE A 142 19.38 -9.68 -3.29
C PHE A 142 19.80 -10.17 -1.91
N TRP A 143 19.03 -11.10 -1.33
CA TRP A 143 19.29 -11.63 0.01
C TRP A 143 20.52 -12.52 0.07
N GLU A 144 20.80 -13.27 -0.99
CA GLU A 144 22.03 -14.07 -1.13
C GLU A 144 23.28 -13.19 -1.09
N ALA A 145 23.20 -11.98 -1.66
CA ALA A 145 24.32 -11.04 -1.72
C ALA A 145 24.60 -10.33 -0.39
N CYS A 146 23.56 -10.02 0.42
CA CYS A 146 23.74 -9.20 1.63
C CYS A 146 23.28 -9.85 2.94
N GLY A 147 22.47 -10.90 2.88
CA GLY A 147 21.82 -11.50 4.04
C GLY A 147 20.66 -10.68 4.59
N SER A 148 19.74 -11.34 5.30
CA SER A 148 18.48 -10.73 5.74
C SER A 148 18.68 -9.54 6.69
N ARG A 149 19.59 -9.64 7.65
CA ARG A 149 19.83 -8.57 8.63
C ARG A 149 20.31 -7.28 7.97
N GLN A 150 21.35 -7.37 7.15
CA GLN A 150 21.94 -6.23 6.47
C GLN A 150 20.98 -5.63 5.45
N GLY A 151 20.28 -6.47 4.67
CA GLY A 151 19.29 -6.01 3.70
C GLY A 151 18.15 -5.23 4.35
N LEU A 152 17.64 -5.70 5.49
CA LEU A 152 16.59 -4.97 6.24
C LEU A 152 17.10 -3.67 6.87
N GLU A 153 18.33 -3.64 7.40
CA GLU A 153 18.96 -2.40 7.91
C GLU A 153 19.07 -1.35 6.82
N GLU A 154 19.50 -1.76 5.63
CA GLU A 154 19.60 -0.87 4.47
C GLU A 154 18.22 -0.40 4.00
N PHE A 155 17.23 -1.31 3.92
CA PHE A 155 15.86 -0.99 3.55
C PHE A 155 15.27 0.09 4.45
N PHE A 156 15.31 -0.08 5.77
CA PHE A 156 14.76 0.92 6.70
C PHE A 156 15.55 2.22 6.69
N THR A 157 16.87 2.16 6.52
CA THR A 157 17.71 3.37 6.38
C THR A 157 17.34 4.18 5.13
N LEU A 158 17.12 3.52 3.99
CA LEU A 158 16.69 4.17 2.76
C LEU A 158 15.26 4.67 2.87
N SER A 159 14.36 3.90 3.48
CA SER A 159 12.98 4.30 3.73
C SER A 159 12.89 5.56 4.57
N PHE A 160 13.70 5.70 5.64
CA PHE A 160 13.80 6.94 6.40
C PHE A 160 14.26 8.13 5.54
N LYS A 161 15.31 7.95 4.74
CA LYS A 161 15.81 9.02 3.86
C LYS A 161 14.76 9.46 2.84
N ARG A 162 14.00 8.50 2.29
CA ARG A 162 12.90 8.74 1.34
C ARG A 162 11.72 9.45 2.00
N ALA A 163 11.27 8.96 3.17
CA ALA A 163 10.21 9.61 3.93
C ALA A 163 10.56 11.09 4.21
N ARG A 164 11.78 11.35 4.69
CA ARG A 164 12.26 12.70 5.00
C ARG A 164 12.34 13.59 3.76
N ALA A 165 12.79 13.06 2.62
CA ALA A 165 12.95 13.82 1.39
C ALA A 165 11.62 14.08 0.67
N PHE A 166 10.67 13.13 0.73
CA PHE A 166 9.52 13.10 -0.19
C PHE A 166 8.16 13.20 0.49
N HIS A 167 8.08 13.40 1.83
CA HIS A 167 6.78 13.54 2.50
C HIS A 167 5.85 14.60 1.87
N PRO A 168 6.30 15.68 1.20
CA PRO A 168 5.37 16.59 0.56
C PRO A 168 4.62 16.00 -0.64
N PHE A 169 5.14 14.91 -1.24
CA PHE A 169 4.65 14.37 -2.51
C PHE A 169 3.66 13.21 -2.35
N PHE A 170 3.52 12.63 -1.17
CA PHE A 170 2.56 11.56 -0.88
C PHE A 170 1.62 11.88 0.28
N ASP A 171 0.56 11.10 0.45
CA ASP A 171 -0.44 11.23 1.51
C ASP A 171 -0.30 10.14 2.57
N SER A 172 -0.04 8.90 2.13
CA SER A 172 0.17 7.73 2.98
C SER A 172 1.48 7.03 2.64
N TRP A 173 2.17 6.50 3.66
CA TRP A 173 3.30 5.62 3.47
C TRP A 173 2.80 4.18 3.35
N GLY A 174 3.08 3.53 2.21
CA GLY A 174 2.70 2.16 1.91
C GLY A 174 3.50 1.13 2.71
N HIS A 175 2.91 0.01 3.04
CA HIS A 175 3.51 -1.23 3.61
C HIS A 175 4.95 -1.07 4.15
N LEU A 176 5.12 -0.28 5.21
CA LEU A 176 6.41 0.23 5.72
C LEU A 176 7.52 -0.84 5.86
N ASP A 177 7.16 -2.06 6.15
CA ASP A 177 8.08 -3.19 6.33
C ASP A 177 8.04 -4.19 5.14
N TYR A 178 7.74 -3.70 3.93
CA TYR A 178 7.62 -4.47 2.68
C TYR A 178 8.72 -5.51 2.49
N ALA A 179 10.00 -5.13 2.63
CA ALA A 179 11.13 -6.03 2.41
C ALA A 179 11.14 -7.23 3.37
N ALA A 180 10.54 -7.11 4.56
CA ALA A 180 10.48 -8.22 5.51
C ALA A 180 9.63 -9.41 5.00
N ARG A 181 8.73 -9.19 4.02
CA ARG A 181 7.97 -10.27 3.36
C ARG A 181 8.86 -11.28 2.66
N TYR A 182 10.03 -10.85 2.17
CA TYR A 182 10.89 -11.59 1.26
C TYR A 182 12.20 -12.04 1.88
N ALA A 183 12.59 -11.45 3.03
CA ALA A 183 13.81 -11.85 3.74
C ALA A 183 13.72 -13.33 4.15
N PRO A 184 14.69 -14.20 3.74
CA PRO A 184 14.62 -15.65 3.97
C PRO A 184 14.45 -16.02 5.44
N ASP A 185 15.19 -15.32 6.33
CA ASP A 185 15.20 -15.57 7.78
C ASP A 185 14.33 -14.55 8.55
N SER A 186 13.32 -13.97 7.90
CA SER A 186 12.50 -12.91 8.48
C SER A 186 11.99 -13.23 9.88
N ALA A 187 11.47 -14.44 10.08
CA ALA A 187 10.94 -14.86 11.39
C ALA A 187 11.94 -14.79 12.55
N SER A 188 13.24 -14.85 12.27
CA SER A 188 14.31 -14.79 13.29
C SER A 188 15.01 -13.44 13.38
N VAL A 189 15.03 -12.66 12.30
CA VAL A 189 15.81 -11.41 12.23
C VAL A 189 14.97 -10.16 12.26
N TYR A 190 13.68 -10.25 11.82
CA TYR A 190 12.79 -9.12 11.76
C TYR A 190 11.88 -9.03 13.00
N SER A 191 11.86 -7.87 13.60
CA SER A 191 10.84 -7.38 14.52
C SER A 191 10.95 -5.85 14.59
N TYR A 192 9.89 -5.17 15.02
CA TYR A 192 9.96 -3.74 15.31
C TYR A 192 11.16 -3.41 16.22
N PHE A 193 11.38 -4.18 17.28
CA PHE A 193 12.45 -3.91 18.26
C PHE A 193 13.85 -4.06 17.66
N ALA A 194 14.03 -4.94 16.69
CA ALA A 194 15.31 -5.16 16.03
C ALA A 194 15.76 -3.97 15.16
N PHE A 195 14.81 -3.16 14.66
CA PHE A 195 15.05 -2.01 13.77
C PHE A 195 14.38 -0.73 14.30
N LYS A 196 14.20 -0.67 15.63
CA LYS A 196 13.41 0.37 16.29
C LYS A 196 13.86 1.79 15.94
N GLU A 197 15.15 2.08 15.92
CA GLU A 197 15.68 3.43 15.70
C GLU A 197 15.35 3.93 14.30
N GLN A 198 15.51 3.08 13.29
CA GLN A 198 15.21 3.42 11.90
C GLN A 198 13.69 3.58 11.69
N ILE A 199 12.91 2.63 12.21
CA ILE A 199 11.45 2.65 12.10
C ILE A 199 10.88 3.87 12.84
N ASP A 200 11.29 4.14 14.07
CA ASP A 200 10.87 5.33 14.82
C ASP A 200 11.20 6.64 14.09
N SER A 201 12.32 6.66 13.38
CA SER A 201 12.70 7.84 12.57
C SER A 201 11.75 8.06 11.40
N ILE A 202 11.29 6.98 10.74
CA ILE A 202 10.26 7.06 9.69
C ILE A 202 8.94 7.53 10.31
N LEU A 203 8.47 6.88 11.36
CA LEU A 203 7.19 7.18 12.00
C LEU A 203 7.11 8.62 12.50
N ARG A 204 8.23 9.17 13.02
CA ARG A 204 8.32 10.57 13.43
C ARG A 204 8.10 11.51 12.24
N VAL A 205 8.77 11.26 11.11
CA VAL A 205 8.55 12.07 9.90
C VAL A 205 7.09 12.04 9.49
N LEU A 206 6.44 10.86 9.49
CA LEU A 206 5.05 10.75 9.10
C LEU A 206 4.13 11.52 10.07
N ALA A 207 4.27 11.30 11.37
CA ALA A 207 3.43 11.93 12.39
C ALA A 207 3.60 13.46 12.43
N GLU A 208 4.84 13.97 12.39
CA GLU A 208 5.14 15.41 12.41
C GLU A 208 4.64 16.16 11.17
N ASN A 209 4.47 15.46 10.04
CA ASN A 209 4.01 16.03 8.78
C ASN A 209 2.56 15.65 8.42
N GLY A 210 1.82 15.06 9.35
CA GLY A 210 0.41 14.68 9.16
C GLY A 210 0.21 13.65 8.03
N LYS A 211 1.21 12.80 7.77
CA LYS A 211 1.14 11.76 6.73
C LYS A 211 0.56 10.48 7.30
N ALA A 212 -0.35 9.86 6.57
CA ALA A 212 -0.89 8.58 6.98
C ALA A 212 0.18 7.48 6.94
N LEU A 213 -0.02 6.48 7.81
CA LEU A 213 0.61 5.17 7.68
C LEU A 213 -0.42 4.19 7.12
N GLU A 214 -0.02 3.32 6.24
CA GLU A 214 -0.90 2.27 5.74
C GLU A 214 -0.95 1.08 6.71
N CYS A 215 -2.14 0.50 6.87
CA CYS A 215 -2.36 -0.86 7.33
C CYS A 215 -2.65 -1.73 6.11
N ASN A 216 -1.63 -2.31 5.52
CA ASN A 216 -1.71 -3.13 4.32
C ASN A 216 -2.02 -4.59 4.68
N THR A 217 -3.17 -5.06 4.26
CA THR A 217 -3.65 -6.41 4.60
C THR A 217 -3.10 -7.49 3.67
N GLY A 218 -2.45 -7.12 2.58
CA GLY A 218 -1.69 -8.05 1.72
C GLY A 218 -0.68 -8.87 2.52
N GLY A 219 -0.10 -8.28 3.57
CA GLY A 219 0.79 -8.96 4.49
C GLY A 219 0.21 -10.23 5.13
N PHE A 220 -1.11 -10.32 5.34
CA PHE A 220 -1.76 -11.54 5.85
C PHE A 220 -1.64 -12.75 4.89
N ARG A 221 -1.39 -12.49 3.61
CA ARG A 221 -1.16 -13.52 2.59
C ARG A 221 0.33 -13.86 2.41
N SER A 222 1.21 -13.10 3.06
CA SER A 222 2.67 -13.31 3.03
C SER A 222 3.13 -14.35 4.05
N ARG A 223 4.42 -14.71 4.01
CA ARG A 223 5.05 -15.59 5.01
C ARG A 223 4.98 -15.04 6.44
N LEU A 224 4.89 -13.71 6.59
CA LEU A 224 4.78 -13.06 7.90
C LEU A 224 3.43 -13.32 8.57
N SER A 225 2.38 -13.60 7.79
CA SER A 225 1.02 -13.89 8.27
C SER A 225 0.41 -12.77 9.14
N HIS A 226 0.97 -11.57 9.08
CA HIS A 226 0.43 -10.34 9.69
C HIS A 226 0.35 -9.24 8.62
N GLN A 227 -0.37 -8.16 8.94
CA GLN A 227 -0.44 -6.98 8.08
C GLN A 227 0.94 -6.28 7.99
N ASN A 228 1.13 -5.46 6.98
CA ASN A 228 2.26 -4.54 6.89
C ASN A 228 1.80 -3.10 7.23
N PRO A 229 2.48 -2.43 8.17
CA PRO A 229 3.57 -2.96 8.99
C PRO A 229 3.08 -3.78 10.19
N ASP A 230 4.07 -4.39 10.89
CA ASP A 230 3.85 -5.11 12.15
C ASP A 230 3.02 -4.31 13.18
N THR A 231 2.27 -5.01 14.02
CA THR A 231 1.35 -4.43 15.00
C THR A 231 2.04 -3.45 15.98
N GLU A 232 3.28 -3.71 16.39
CA GLU A 232 3.99 -2.81 17.29
C GLU A 232 4.37 -1.49 16.60
N ILE A 233 4.57 -1.50 15.28
CA ILE A 233 4.80 -0.29 14.48
C ILE A 233 3.54 0.57 14.43
N LEU A 234 2.37 -0.03 14.21
CA LEU A 234 1.07 0.66 14.24
C LEU A 234 0.81 1.31 15.61
N LYS A 235 1.04 0.57 16.69
CA LYS A 235 0.94 1.09 18.07
C LYS A 235 1.91 2.23 18.32
N GLN A 236 3.15 2.11 17.83
CA GLN A 236 4.18 3.13 18.00
C GLN A 236 3.84 4.40 17.23
N TYR A 237 3.37 4.26 15.99
CA TYR A 237 2.89 5.40 15.21
C TYR A 237 1.78 6.16 15.97
N ARG A 238 0.80 5.44 16.53
CA ARG A 238 -0.27 6.03 17.35
C ARG A 238 0.28 6.74 18.60
N ARG A 239 1.26 6.13 19.30
CA ARG A 239 1.91 6.73 20.48
C ARG A 239 2.68 8.01 20.14
N MET A 240 3.24 8.11 18.94
CA MET A 240 3.95 9.30 18.45
C MET A 240 3.00 10.44 17.98
N GLY A 241 1.69 10.27 18.14
CA GLY A 241 0.68 11.25 17.72
C GLY A 241 0.20 11.08 16.28
N GLY A 242 0.55 9.98 15.61
CA GLY A 242 0.00 9.65 14.30
C GLY A 242 -1.49 9.33 14.41
N GLU A 243 -2.31 10.00 13.61
CA GLU A 243 -3.76 9.87 13.65
C GLU A 243 -4.33 9.28 12.37
N HIS A 244 -3.66 9.54 11.23
CA HIS A 244 -4.10 9.10 9.92
C HIS A 244 -3.60 7.70 9.62
N ILE A 245 -4.54 6.76 9.42
CA ILE A 245 -4.24 5.37 9.05
C ILE A 245 -5.11 4.96 7.86
N THR A 246 -4.52 4.54 6.76
CA THR A 246 -5.24 4.00 5.61
C THR A 246 -5.32 2.48 5.70
N ILE A 247 -6.30 1.86 5.04
CA ILE A 247 -6.42 0.41 4.94
C ILE A 247 -6.40 0.04 3.46
N GLY A 248 -5.47 -0.80 3.06
CA GLY A 248 -5.34 -1.30 1.70
C GLY A 248 -5.20 -2.81 1.65
N SER A 249 -5.79 -3.45 0.64
CA SER A 249 -5.64 -4.89 0.45
C SER A 249 -4.42 -5.25 -0.39
N ASP A 250 -3.88 -4.31 -1.14
CA ASP A 250 -2.80 -4.54 -2.09
C ASP A 250 -3.20 -5.64 -3.08
N ALA A 251 -4.43 -5.51 -3.59
CA ALA A 251 -5.08 -6.52 -4.41
C ALA A 251 -4.67 -6.39 -5.87
N HIS A 252 -3.97 -7.40 -6.39
CA HIS A 252 -3.62 -7.56 -7.80
C HIS A 252 -4.62 -8.48 -8.55
N ALA A 253 -5.55 -9.09 -7.78
CA ALA A 253 -6.61 -9.96 -8.31
C ALA A 253 -7.93 -9.73 -7.53
N PRO A 254 -9.10 -9.92 -8.16
CA PRO A 254 -10.39 -9.56 -7.55
C PRO A 254 -10.70 -10.33 -6.27
N GLU A 255 -10.19 -11.54 -6.10
CA GLU A 255 -10.35 -12.35 -4.89
C GLU A 255 -9.60 -11.79 -3.67
N HIS A 256 -8.61 -10.92 -3.91
CA HIS A 256 -7.83 -10.27 -2.87
C HIS A 256 -8.42 -8.96 -2.40
N LEU A 257 -9.36 -8.37 -3.15
CA LEU A 257 -9.99 -7.11 -2.80
C LEU A 257 -10.66 -7.18 -1.43
N GLY A 258 -10.33 -6.22 -0.54
CA GLY A 258 -10.86 -6.17 0.81
C GLY A 258 -10.44 -7.34 1.71
N TYR A 259 -9.44 -8.12 1.32
CA TYR A 259 -8.97 -9.28 2.08
C TYR A 259 -8.53 -8.88 3.49
N GLY A 260 -9.05 -9.57 4.49
CA GLY A 260 -8.63 -9.37 5.89
C GLY A 260 -9.11 -8.07 6.55
N PHE A 261 -9.96 -7.26 5.93
CA PHE A 261 -10.40 -5.96 6.45
C PHE A 261 -11.09 -6.03 7.81
N THR A 262 -11.89 -7.06 8.06
CA THR A 262 -12.48 -7.28 9.40
C THR A 262 -11.40 -7.45 10.46
N ARG A 263 -10.36 -8.24 10.16
CA ARG A 263 -9.21 -8.44 11.05
C ARG A 263 -8.42 -7.15 11.25
N ALA A 264 -8.16 -6.41 10.17
CA ALA A 264 -7.46 -5.11 10.23
C ALA A 264 -8.21 -4.10 11.10
N LYS A 265 -9.54 -4.00 10.92
CA LYS A 265 -10.40 -3.13 11.71
C LYS A 265 -10.27 -3.39 13.22
N GLU A 266 -10.40 -4.64 13.63
CA GLU A 266 -10.30 -5.01 15.06
C GLU A 266 -8.88 -4.77 15.59
N LEU A 267 -7.85 -5.06 14.80
CA LEU A 267 -6.46 -4.80 15.13
C LEU A 267 -6.19 -3.30 15.31
N LEU A 268 -6.67 -2.45 14.42
CA LEU A 268 -6.49 -1.01 14.51
C LEU A 268 -7.15 -0.42 15.76
N LYS A 269 -8.35 -0.92 16.13
CA LYS A 269 -8.99 -0.55 17.39
C LYS A 269 -8.13 -0.92 18.61
N GLN A 270 -7.52 -2.12 18.59
CA GLN A 270 -6.61 -2.55 19.65
C GLN A 270 -5.30 -1.72 19.68
N CYS A 271 -4.90 -1.14 18.55
CA CYS A 271 -3.78 -0.19 18.47
C CYS A 271 -4.16 1.23 18.94
N GLY A 272 -5.44 1.49 19.27
CA GLY A 272 -5.92 2.79 19.75
C GLY A 272 -6.39 3.74 18.65
N PHE A 273 -6.66 3.23 17.45
CA PHE A 273 -7.32 4.01 16.39
C PHE A 273 -8.85 3.89 16.53
N HIS A 274 -9.54 5.00 16.33
CA HIS A 274 -11.01 5.05 16.30
C HIS A 274 -11.55 5.28 14.89
N TYR A 275 -10.69 5.71 13.99
CA TYR A 275 -10.99 6.06 12.61
C TYR A 275 -9.93 5.47 11.70
N TYR A 276 -10.29 5.19 10.46
CA TYR A 276 -9.35 5.06 9.35
C TYR A 276 -9.52 6.26 8.43
N THR A 277 -8.56 6.50 7.56
CA THR A 277 -8.50 7.69 6.70
C THR A 277 -8.68 7.29 5.24
N ILE A 278 -9.52 8.01 4.53
CA ILE A 278 -9.62 8.00 3.07
C ILE A 278 -9.23 9.37 2.54
N TYR A 279 -8.98 9.47 1.25
CA TYR A 279 -8.57 10.73 0.64
C TYR A 279 -9.43 11.07 -0.58
N HIS A 280 -9.83 12.36 -0.68
CA HIS A 280 -10.50 12.93 -1.83
C HIS A 280 -9.77 14.22 -2.22
N ASN A 281 -9.29 14.31 -3.47
CA ASN A 281 -8.47 15.44 -3.92
C ASN A 281 -7.32 15.74 -2.95
N ARG A 282 -6.61 14.72 -2.50
CA ARG A 282 -5.50 14.78 -1.52
C ARG A 282 -5.89 15.31 -0.13
N LYS A 283 -7.18 15.40 0.19
CA LYS A 283 -7.67 15.82 1.50
C LYS A 283 -8.13 14.63 2.31
N ALA A 284 -7.60 14.51 3.52
CA ALA A 284 -7.93 13.43 4.44
C ALA A 284 -9.36 13.55 4.98
N GLU A 285 -10.09 12.44 4.98
CA GLU A 285 -11.39 12.28 5.63
C GLU A 285 -11.31 11.09 6.58
N MET A 286 -11.69 11.30 7.85
CA MET A 286 -11.62 10.27 8.90
C MET A 286 -12.98 9.56 9.01
N ILE A 287 -12.96 8.25 8.78
CA ILE A 287 -14.14 7.38 8.80
C ILE A 287 -14.09 6.48 10.05
N PRO A 288 -15.17 6.34 10.83
CA PRO A 288 -15.19 5.46 12.02
C PRO A 288 -14.89 3.99 11.69
N LEU A 289 -14.02 3.37 12.50
CA LEU A 289 -13.70 1.95 12.43
C LEU A 289 -14.84 1.07 12.99
#